data_df5f17bf325e6f0cc0655ed98f01e973
#
_entry.id   df5f17bf325e6f0cc0655ed98f01e973
#
_cell.length_a   1.000
_cell.length_b   1.000
_cell.length_c   1.000
_cell.angle_alpha   90.00
_cell.angle_beta   90.00
_cell.angle_gamma   90.00
#
_symmetry.space_group_name_H-M   'P 1'
#
loop_
_entity.id
_entity.type
_entity.pdbx_description
1 polymer ?
#
loop_
_entity_poly.entity_id
_entity_poly.type
_entity_poly.pdbx_seq_one_letter_code
_entity_poly.pdbx_strand_id
1 'polypeptide(L)'
;PNHPEKYPSLLPNADGKPVRVVQTGKYGRYVGKITVDLDNLKGASGEDFGYELIPVTDRFPDDKLDKKMKAFIEPYRHIVDSVGGRVIARAAYGMKNGERVGPMANMTADLTFDYLCHKADSLRSAGVEIGQVDMAIMNVGGIRQDMPEGNITEGQILSTYPFSNYFVIVEIKGSDLIDALAVGARKGGEGISRNVRVVTDKDGGLRRVVIDGEEMDPEKNYILATINYAAEGNDDMVSLARHRLIWTDDVEVAAPTLRWFVRQGELGLPVAPDPNPRYVVDTSL
;
A
#
# COMPACT_ATOMS: atom_id res chain seq x y z
N PRO A 1 -3.13 8.17 -14.22
CA PRO A 1 -3.99 7.52 -15.21
C PRO A 1 -3.75 8.17 -16.55
N ASN A 2 -3.44 7.35 -17.56
CA ASN A 2 -3.39 7.83 -18.92
C ASN A 2 -4.82 8.24 -19.29
N HIS A 3 -5.01 9.50 -19.66
CA HIS A 3 -6.30 9.94 -20.21
C HIS A 3 -6.53 9.19 -21.54
N PRO A 4 -7.69 8.55 -21.73
CA PRO A 4 -8.01 7.97 -23.02
C PRO A 4 -8.01 9.06 -24.11
N GLU A 5 -7.66 8.70 -25.36
CA GLU A 5 -7.61 9.62 -26.50
C GLU A 5 -8.92 10.40 -26.71
N LYS A 6 -10.04 9.83 -26.27
CA LYS A 6 -11.35 10.49 -26.23
C LYS A 6 -11.82 10.64 -24.79
N TYR A 7 -11.89 11.86 -24.31
CA TYR A 7 -12.35 12.18 -22.96
C TYR A 7 -13.44 13.27 -23.01
N PRO A 8 -14.55 13.15 -22.28
CA PRO A 8 -14.89 12.10 -21.30
C PRO A 8 -15.13 10.72 -21.90
N SER A 9 -14.90 9.67 -21.11
CA SER A 9 -15.24 8.30 -21.52
C SER A 9 -16.76 8.12 -21.51
N LEU A 10 -17.29 7.49 -22.57
CA LEU A 10 -18.70 7.12 -22.62
C LEU A 10 -18.84 5.64 -22.30
N LEU A 11 -19.57 5.31 -21.23
CA LEU A 11 -19.85 3.95 -20.82
C LEU A 11 -21.37 3.73 -20.80
N PRO A 12 -21.87 2.55 -21.22
CA PRO A 12 -23.29 2.24 -21.10
C PRO A 12 -23.69 2.01 -19.64
N ASN A 13 -24.84 2.54 -19.22
CA ASN A 13 -25.47 2.15 -17.94
C ASN A 13 -26.19 0.79 -18.08
N ALA A 14 -26.90 0.36 -17.03
CA ALA A 14 -27.66 -0.88 -17.02
C ALA A 14 -28.74 -0.99 -18.11
N ASP A 15 -29.26 0.17 -18.58
CA ASP A 15 -30.27 0.24 -19.67
C ASP A 15 -29.62 0.40 -21.05
N GLY A 16 -28.28 0.31 -21.15
CA GLY A 16 -27.54 0.51 -22.39
C GLY A 16 -27.39 1.97 -22.80
N LYS A 17 -27.82 2.95 -21.99
CA LYS A 17 -27.71 4.36 -22.31
C LYS A 17 -26.29 4.89 -21.99
N PRO A 18 -25.71 5.75 -22.85
CA PRO A 18 -24.38 6.28 -22.62
C PRO A 18 -24.35 7.22 -21.42
N VAL A 19 -23.37 7.01 -20.54
CA VAL A 19 -23.04 7.87 -19.39
C VAL A 19 -21.64 8.43 -19.57
N ARG A 20 -21.47 9.73 -19.35
CA ARG A 20 -20.16 10.37 -19.35
C ARG A 20 -19.45 10.11 -18.04
N VAL A 21 -18.26 9.54 -18.12
CA VAL A 21 -17.37 9.30 -16.97
C VAL A 21 -16.20 10.24 -17.08
N VAL A 22 -16.02 11.07 -16.06
CA VAL A 22 -14.93 12.06 -15.96
C VAL A 22 -14.14 11.82 -14.67
N GLN A 23 -12.84 12.13 -14.70
CA GLN A 23 -11.94 11.92 -13.57
C GLN A 23 -10.75 12.89 -13.66
N THR A 24 -10.32 13.44 -12.56
CA THR A 24 -9.26 14.47 -12.49
C THR A 24 -7.87 13.92 -12.17
N GLY A 25 -7.71 12.59 -12.09
CA GLY A 25 -6.47 11.97 -11.61
C GLY A 25 -6.40 11.92 -10.08
N LYS A 26 -5.19 11.91 -9.53
CA LYS A 26 -4.93 11.77 -8.10
C LYS A 26 -4.09 12.93 -7.56
N TYR A 27 -4.05 13.07 -6.23
CA TYR A 27 -3.21 14.04 -5.50
C TYR A 27 -3.59 15.51 -5.70
N GLY A 28 -4.83 15.82 -6.06
CA GLY A 28 -5.26 17.22 -6.26
C GLY A 28 -4.53 17.98 -7.37
N ARG A 29 -3.92 17.27 -8.34
CA ARG A 29 -3.13 17.89 -9.42
C ARG A 29 -3.98 18.66 -10.41
N TYR A 30 -5.26 18.35 -10.51
CA TYR A 30 -6.19 18.97 -11.45
C TYR A 30 -7.55 19.23 -10.80
N VAL A 31 -8.19 20.29 -11.23
CA VAL A 31 -9.62 20.55 -11.03
C VAL A 31 -10.34 20.26 -12.33
N GLY A 32 -11.38 19.42 -12.30
CA GLY A 32 -12.25 19.17 -13.45
C GLY A 32 -13.38 20.19 -13.48
N LYS A 33 -13.48 20.97 -14.55
CA LYS A 33 -14.61 21.86 -14.81
C LYS A 33 -15.53 21.20 -15.82
N ILE A 34 -16.79 21.01 -15.44
CA ILE A 34 -17.84 20.48 -16.30
C ILE A 34 -18.81 21.61 -16.60
N THR A 35 -19.12 21.81 -17.87
CA THR A 35 -20.15 22.73 -18.33
C THR A 35 -21.22 21.92 -19.04
N VAL A 36 -22.47 22.07 -18.63
CA VAL A 36 -23.64 21.38 -19.22
C VAL A 36 -24.68 22.42 -19.61
N ASP A 37 -25.13 22.34 -20.84
CA ASP A 37 -26.30 23.13 -21.29
C ASP A 37 -27.59 22.37 -20.96
N LEU A 38 -28.30 22.85 -19.94
CA LEU A 38 -29.51 22.20 -19.44
C LEU A 38 -30.72 22.39 -20.38
N ASP A 39 -30.71 23.42 -21.20
CA ASP A 39 -31.82 23.74 -22.13
C ASP A 39 -31.74 22.90 -23.43
N ASN A 40 -30.53 22.38 -23.74
CA ASN A 40 -30.25 21.63 -24.96
C ASN A 40 -29.68 20.23 -24.67
N LEU A 41 -30.14 19.56 -23.63
CA LEU A 41 -29.65 18.20 -23.26
C LEU A 41 -29.96 17.20 -24.40
N LYS A 42 -28.92 16.86 -25.18
CA LYS A 42 -28.99 15.90 -26.31
C LYS A 42 -28.48 14.50 -25.92
N GLY A 43 -28.43 14.20 -24.64
CA GLY A 43 -27.87 12.96 -24.13
C GLY A 43 -26.35 12.98 -24.06
N ALA A 44 -25.74 11.83 -23.76
CA ALA A 44 -24.32 11.75 -23.46
C ALA A 44 -23.39 12.03 -24.65
N SER A 45 -23.85 12.01 -25.86
CA SER A 45 -23.09 12.26 -27.09
C SER A 45 -23.28 13.66 -27.71
N GLY A 46 -24.06 14.54 -27.05
CA GLY A 46 -24.37 15.90 -27.59
C GLY A 46 -23.26 16.93 -27.38
N GLU A 47 -23.36 18.06 -28.10
CA GLU A 47 -22.47 19.22 -27.97
C GLU A 47 -22.77 20.06 -26.71
N ASP A 48 -23.73 19.64 -25.90
CA ASP A 48 -24.21 20.26 -24.67
C ASP A 48 -23.25 20.10 -23.49
N PHE A 49 -22.10 19.44 -23.70
CA PHE A 49 -21.15 19.09 -22.64
C PHE A 49 -19.73 19.56 -22.92
N GLY A 50 -19.23 20.45 -22.06
CA GLY A 50 -17.83 20.85 -22.03
C GLY A 50 -17.10 20.24 -20.82
N TYR A 51 -15.85 19.82 -21.01
CA TYR A 51 -14.96 19.38 -19.95
C TYR A 51 -13.58 20.01 -20.10
N GLU A 52 -13.07 20.56 -19.00
CA GLU A 52 -11.75 21.18 -18.93
C GLU A 52 -11.00 20.67 -17.71
N LEU A 53 -9.74 20.25 -17.88
CA LEU A 53 -8.80 19.96 -16.81
C LEU A 53 -7.95 21.20 -16.52
N ILE A 54 -8.15 21.79 -15.35
CA ILE A 54 -7.40 22.95 -14.88
C ILE A 54 -6.30 22.45 -13.98
N PRO A 55 -5.00 22.59 -14.34
CA PRO A 55 -3.91 22.15 -13.48
C PRO A 55 -3.83 22.99 -12.21
N VAL A 56 -3.69 22.35 -11.07
CA VAL A 56 -3.35 23.00 -9.80
C VAL A 56 -1.82 23.18 -9.79
N THR A 57 -1.37 24.42 -9.87
CA THR A 57 0.05 24.77 -9.94
C THR A 57 0.38 25.83 -8.89
N ASP A 58 1.66 25.95 -8.56
CA ASP A 58 2.24 27.02 -7.72
C ASP A 58 2.35 28.38 -8.43
N ARG A 59 1.90 28.46 -9.70
CA ARG A 59 2.00 29.64 -10.55
C ARG A 59 0.92 30.69 -10.29
N PHE A 60 0.01 30.45 -9.34
CA PHE A 60 -0.96 31.46 -8.94
C PHE A 60 -0.27 32.48 -8.00
N PRO A 61 -0.26 33.78 -8.35
CA PRO A 61 0.26 34.80 -7.46
C PRO A 61 -0.48 34.82 -6.12
N ASP A 62 0.23 35.17 -5.05
CA ASP A 62 -0.31 35.18 -3.68
C ASP A 62 -1.56 36.06 -3.51
N ASP A 63 -1.73 37.10 -4.35
CA ASP A 63 -2.89 37.98 -4.37
C ASP A 63 -4.18 37.30 -4.89
N LYS A 64 -4.04 36.19 -5.64
CA LYS A 64 -5.17 35.40 -6.15
C LYS A 64 -5.53 34.22 -5.24
N LEU A 65 -4.74 33.94 -4.22
CA LEU A 65 -5.08 32.91 -3.25
C LEU A 65 -6.24 33.36 -2.35
N ASP A 66 -7.14 32.43 -2.02
CA ASP A 66 -8.21 32.71 -1.07
C ASP A 66 -7.62 32.94 0.33
N LYS A 67 -7.58 34.21 0.74
CA LYS A 67 -7.05 34.63 2.04
C LYS A 67 -7.81 34.01 3.21
N LYS A 68 -9.13 33.75 3.05
CA LYS A 68 -9.95 33.13 4.08
C LYS A 68 -9.58 31.66 4.25
N MET A 69 -9.39 30.95 3.13
CA MET A 69 -8.95 29.55 3.16
C MET A 69 -7.54 29.43 3.74
N LYS A 70 -6.62 30.30 3.37
CA LYS A 70 -5.26 30.34 3.91
C LYS A 70 -5.27 30.55 5.43
N ALA A 71 -6.04 31.51 5.92
CA ALA A 71 -6.19 31.77 7.36
C ALA A 71 -6.87 30.59 8.10
N PHE A 72 -7.80 29.90 7.45
CA PHE A 72 -8.47 28.72 8.02
C PHE A 72 -7.49 27.52 8.16
N ILE A 73 -6.61 27.32 7.19
CA ILE A 73 -5.66 26.19 7.18
C ILE A 73 -4.45 26.43 8.11
N GLU A 74 -4.04 27.69 8.32
CA GLU A 74 -2.79 28.03 9.00
C GLU A 74 -2.63 27.42 10.41
N PRO A 75 -3.66 27.38 11.31
CA PRO A 75 -3.55 26.71 12.61
C PRO A 75 -3.24 25.21 12.49
N TYR A 76 -3.83 24.53 11.50
CA TYR A 76 -3.61 23.11 11.26
C TYR A 76 -2.23 22.86 10.70
N ARG A 77 -1.73 23.75 9.83
CA ARG A 77 -0.38 23.70 9.29
C ARG A 77 0.67 23.73 10.39
N HIS A 78 0.55 24.63 11.35
CA HIS A 78 1.47 24.72 12.49
C HIS A 78 1.50 23.41 13.30
N ILE A 79 0.35 22.76 13.50
CA ILE A 79 0.28 21.48 14.21
C ILE A 79 1.00 20.40 13.39
N VAL A 80 0.70 20.30 12.09
CA VAL A 80 1.32 19.32 11.19
C VAL A 80 2.82 19.53 11.10
N ASP A 81 3.29 20.76 10.94
CA ASP A 81 4.71 21.10 10.85
C ASP A 81 5.44 20.81 12.18
N SER A 82 4.81 21.07 13.32
CA SER A 82 5.37 20.80 14.65
C SER A 82 5.55 19.30 14.92
N VAL A 83 4.53 18.50 14.65
CA VAL A 83 4.57 17.02 14.85
C VAL A 83 5.31 16.35 13.70
N GLY A 84 4.98 16.72 12.47
CA GLY A 84 5.52 16.09 11.27
C GLY A 84 7.00 16.34 11.03
N GLY A 85 7.54 17.47 11.53
CA GLY A 85 8.95 17.84 11.37
C GLY A 85 9.92 17.13 12.32
N ARG A 86 9.43 16.42 13.35
CA ARG A 86 10.28 15.72 14.32
C ARG A 86 11.07 14.61 13.63
N VAL A 87 12.40 14.72 13.64
CA VAL A 87 13.29 13.66 13.16
C VAL A 87 13.28 12.51 14.16
N ILE A 88 12.99 11.30 13.70
CA ILE A 88 12.82 10.11 14.54
C ILE A 88 13.79 8.98 14.20
N ALA A 89 14.35 8.98 12.99
CA ALA A 89 15.31 7.96 12.53
C ALA A 89 16.15 8.51 11.37
N ARG A 90 17.01 7.66 10.79
CA ARG A 90 17.81 8.00 9.61
C ARG A 90 17.82 6.83 8.63
N ALA A 91 17.50 7.08 7.35
CA ALA A 91 17.68 6.13 6.27
C ALA A 91 19.14 6.11 5.80
N ALA A 92 19.69 4.92 5.63
CA ALA A 92 21.06 4.72 5.15
C ALA A 92 21.20 5.05 3.65
N TYR A 93 20.12 4.92 2.89
CA TYR A 93 20.02 5.21 1.46
C TYR A 93 18.58 5.51 1.06
N GLY A 94 18.40 6.07 -0.13
CA GLY A 94 17.07 6.41 -0.65
C GLY A 94 16.32 5.16 -1.12
N MET A 95 15.02 5.09 -0.82
CA MET A 95 14.15 3.97 -1.16
C MET A 95 12.88 4.47 -1.86
N LYS A 96 12.43 3.74 -2.89
CA LYS A 96 11.27 4.08 -3.71
C LYS A 96 10.03 3.28 -3.33
N ASN A 97 8.89 3.94 -3.22
CA ASN A 97 7.62 3.29 -2.90
C ASN A 97 7.06 2.46 -4.07
N GLY A 98 7.45 2.77 -5.31
CA GLY A 98 6.97 2.09 -6.51
C GLY A 98 7.71 0.79 -6.86
N GLU A 99 8.81 0.48 -6.17
CA GLU A 99 9.58 -0.75 -6.37
C GLU A 99 8.91 -1.92 -5.63
N ARG A 100 8.14 -2.72 -6.37
CA ARG A 100 7.31 -3.79 -5.79
C ARG A 100 8.14 -4.88 -5.08
N VAL A 101 9.37 -5.12 -5.50
CA VAL A 101 10.32 -6.08 -4.90
C VAL A 101 11.55 -5.37 -4.30
N GLY A 102 11.43 -4.08 -4.03
CA GLY A 102 12.50 -3.25 -3.51
C GLY A 102 12.57 -3.18 -1.99
N PRO A 103 13.53 -2.39 -1.45
CA PRO A 103 13.82 -2.32 -0.03
C PRO A 103 12.64 -1.85 0.82
N MET A 104 11.77 -0.96 0.33
CA MET A 104 10.59 -0.53 1.10
C MET A 104 9.56 -1.65 1.27
N ALA A 105 9.31 -2.44 0.24
CA ALA A 105 8.43 -3.60 0.31
C ALA A 105 8.98 -4.63 1.29
N ASN A 106 10.29 -4.92 1.20
CA ASN A 106 10.99 -5.82 2.11
C ASN A 106 10.92 -5.34 3.55
N MET A 107 11.24 -4.06 3.81
CA MET A 107 11.18 -3.47 5.14
C MET A 107 9.79 -3.56 5.76
N THR A 108 8.76 -3.20 4.99
CA THR A 108 7.38 -3.19 5.48
C THR A 108 6.94 -4.61 5.87
N ALA A 109 7.28 -5.61 5.05
CA ALA A 109 6.96 -7.01 5.34
C ALA A 109 7.76 -7.54 6.54
N ASP A 110 9.05 -7.19 6.67
CA ASP A 110 9.87 -7.62 7.80
C ASP A 110 9.41 -7.01 9.11
N LEU A 111 9.06 -5.72 9.10
CA LEU A 111 8.51 -5.02 10.25
C LEU A 111 7.19 -5.69 10.71
N THR A 112 6.31 -6.00 9.76
CA THR A 112 5.05 -6.71 10.03
C THR A 112 5.31 -8.09 10.62
N PHE A 113 6.24 -8.83 10.03
CA PHE A 113 6.62 -10.16 10.49
C PHE A 113 7.14 -10.12 11.92
N ASP A 114 8.13 -9.27 12.21
CA ASP A 114 8.72 -9.16 13.55
C ASP A 114 7.70 -8.72 14.59
N TYR A 115 6.89 -7.70 14.27
CA TYR A 115 5.86 -7.21 15.18
C TYR A 115 4.84 -8.29 15.51
N LEU A 116 4.35 -9.04 14.51
CA LEU A 116 3.33 -10.05 14.72
C LEU A 116 3.89 -11.37 15.27
N CYS A 117 5.17 -11.69 15.05
CA CYS A 117 5.85 -12.77 15.79
C CYS A 117 5.85 -12.46 17.29
N HIS A 118 6.29 -11.27 17.70
CA HIS A 118 6.27 -10.85 19.10
C HIS A 118 4.85 -10.85 19.71
N LYS A 119 3.87 -10.44 18.92
CA LYS A 119 2.46 -10.46 19.35
C LYS A 119 1.96 -11.90 19.54
N ALA A 120 2.26 -12.80 18.61
CA ALA A 120 1.92 -14.22 18.72
C ALA A 120 2.56 -14.88 19.96
N ASP A 121 3.83 -14.54 20.25
CA ASP A 121 4.52 -15.00 21.48
C ASP A 121 3.80 -14.52 22.75
N SER A 122 3.38 -13.24 22.75
CA SER A 122 2.63 -12.66 23.87
C SER A 122 1.26 -13.32 24.05
N LEU A 123 0.56 -13.60 22.95
CA LEU A 123 -0.73 -14.28 22.96
C LEU A 123 -0.61 -15.72 23.47
N ARG A 124 0.43 -16.47 23.03
CA ARG A 124 0.73 -17.81 23.56
C ARG A 124 1.00 -17.78 25.06
N SER A 125 1.78 -16.80 25.51
CA SER A 125 2.06 -16.61 26.94
C SER A 125 0.82 -16.29 27.77
N ALA A 126 -0.20 -15.68 27.13
CA ALA A 126 -1.51 -15.42 27.73
C ALA A 126 -2.50 -16.59 27.60
N GLY A 127 -2.06 -17.74 27.07
CA GLY A 127 -2.87 -18.95 26.94
C GLY A 127 -3.71 -19.03 25.66
N VAL A 128 -3.49 -18.16 24.68
CA VAL A 128 -4.14 -18.26 23.37
C VAL A 128 -3.46 -19.36 22.56
N GLU A 129 -4.25 -20.27 22.02
CA GLU A 129 -3.76 -21.33 21.16
C GLU A 129 -3.47 -20.79 19.76
N ILE A 130 -2.19 -20.53 19.48
CA ILE A 130 -1.70 -20.00 18.20
C ILE A 130 -0.34 -20.60 17.87
N GLY A 131 -0.15 -21.00 16.61
CA GLY A 131 1.15 -21.45 16.08
C GLY A 131 2.18 -20.31 15.99
N GLN A 132 3.39 -20.63 15.56
CA GLN A 132 4.36 -19.62 15.16
C GLN A 132 3.90 -18.96 13.85
N VAL A 133 4.21 -17.68 13.69
CA VAL A 133 3.97 -16.99 12.41
C VAL A 133 4.95 -17.54 11.38
N ASP A 134 4.43 -18.09 10.30
CA ASP A 134 5.25 -18.71 9.24
C ASP A 134 5.82 -17.66 8.28
N MET A 135 5.04 -16.62 7.95
CA MET A 135 5.44 -15.57 7.03
C MET A 135 4.59 -14.29 7.15
N ALA A 136 5.03 -13.22 6.48
CA ALA A 136 4.23 -12.03 6.28
C ALA A 136 4.03 -11.69 4.81
N ILE A 137 2.85 -11.13 4.50
CA ILE A 137 2.55 -10.47 3.22
C ILE A 137 2.06 -9.05 3.51
N MET A 138 2.62 -8.07 2.77
CA MET A 138 2.18 -6.68 2.80
C MET A 138 1.99 -6.15 1.39
N ASN A 139 0.86 -5.51 1.14
CA ASN A 139 0.57 -4.93 -0.17
C ASN A 139 1.42 -3.67 -0.40
N VAL A 140 2.15 -3.64 -1.51
CA VAL A 140 3.00 -2.49 -1.90
C VAL A 140 2.17 -1.24 -2.17
N GLY A 141 0.91 -1.40 -2.61
CA GLY A 141 -0.04 -0.29 -2.79
C GLY A 141 -0.30 0.53 -1.53
N GLY A 142 -0.08 -0.04 -0.35
CA GLY A 142 -0.18 0.63 0.96
C GLY A 142 0.96 1.61 1.25
N ILE A 143 2.09 1.50 0.55
CA ILE A 143 3.27 2.36 0.70
C ILE A 143 3.10 3.57 -0.23
N ARG A 144 2.94 4.78 0.31
CA ARG A 144 2.48 5.94 -0.48
C ARG A 144 3.55 6.99 -0.78
N GLN A 145 4.68 6.96 -0.09
CA GLN A 145 5.77 7.94 -0.24
C GLN A 145 7.12 7.26 -0.40
N ASP A 146 8.01 7.87 -1.17
CA ASP A 146 9.44 7.53 -1.18
C ASP A 146 10.06 7.89 0.17
N MET A 147 11.09 7.17 0.55
CA MET A 147 11.92 7.51 1.70
C MET A 147 13.31 7.94 1.20
N PRO A 148 13.63 9.25 1.24
CA PRO A 148 14.94 9.73 0.83
C PRO A 148 16.03 9.30 1.82
N GLU A 149 17.27 9.27 1.36
CA GLU A 149 18.43 9.12 2.24
C GLU A 149 18.50 10.26 3.27
N GLY A 150 18.94 9.95 4.48
CA GLY A 150 19.10 10.91 5.57
C GLY A 150 17.98 10.89 6.58
N ASN A 151 17.59 12.04 7.10
CA ASN A 151 16.64 12.14 8.20
C ASN A 151 15.25 11.66 7.80
N ILE A 152 14.66 10.84 8.68
CA ILE A 152 13.27 10.38 8.60
C ILE A 152 12.47 11.12 9.66
N THR A 153 11.40 11.79 9.24
CA THR A 153 10.51 12.48 10.16
C THR A 153 9.24 11.68 10.48
N GLU A 154 8.60 12.02 11.58
CA GLU A 154 7.32 11.44 11.98
C GLU A 154 6.25 11.62 10.89
N GLY A 155 6.16 12.83 10.31
CA GLY A 155 5.21 13.14 9.24
C GLY A 155 5.46 12.32 7.96
N GLN A 156 6.74 12.01 7.65
CA GLN A 156 7.04 11.12 6.52
C GLN A 156 6.48 9.72 6.75
N ILE A 157 6.61 9.16 7.96
CA ILE A 157 6.07 7.83 8.25
C ILE A 157 4.54 7.82 8.17
N LEU A 158 3.86 8.79 8.76
CA LEU A 158 2.41 8.92 8.69
C LEU A 158 1.91 9.10 7.24
N SER A 159 2.67 9.83 6.42
CA SER A 159 2.35 9.99 4.99
C SER A 159 2.70 8.77 4.15
N THR A 160 3.65 7.94 4.59
CA THR A 160 4.04 6.70 3.91
C THR A 160 3.00 5.61 4.15
N TYR A 161 2.40 5.55 5.34
CA TYR A 161 1.39 4.55 5.74
C TYR A 161 0.08 5.24 6.17
N PRO A 162 -0.63 5.93 5.26
CA PRO A 162 -1.74 6.83 5.63
C PRO A 162 -3.09 6.13 5.80
N PHE A 163 -3.14 4.82 5.67
CA PHE A 163 -4.40 4.07 5.71
C PHE A 163 -4.74 3.57 7.11
N SER A 164 -6.02 3.63 7.47
CA SER A 164 -6.57 3.07 8.71
C SER A 164 -6.71 1.56 8.61
N ASN A 165 -5.60 0.87 8.39
CA ASN A 165 -5.51 -0.59 8.42
C ASN A 165 -5.02 -1.08 9.77
N TYR A 166 -5.34 -2.33 10.09
CA TYR A 166 -4.94 -3.02 11.32
C TYR A 166 -4.11 -4.24 10.98
N PHE A 167 -3.09 -4.53 11.79
CA PHE A 167 -2.38 -5.80 11.69
C PHE A 167 -3.28 -6.95 12.12
N VAL A 168 -3.20 -8.07 11.40
CA VAL A 168 -3.96 -9.28 11.70
C VAL A 168 -3.04 -10.51 11.62
N ILE A 169 -3.36 -11.50 12.46
CA ILE A 169 -2.80 -12.85 12.37
C ILE A 169 -3.92 -13.77 11.90
N VAL A 170 -3.68 -14.49 10.84
CA VAL A 170 -4.67 -15.39 10.24
C VAL A 170 -4.07 -16.78 10.01
N GLU A 171 -4.90 -17.80 10.05
CA GLU A 171 -4.55 -19.14 9.58
C GLU A 171 -5.16 -19.36 8.20
N ILE A 172 -4.36 -19.84 7.27
CA ILE A 172 -4.75 -19.99 5.88
C ILE A 172 -4.16 -21.27 5.30
N LYS A 173 -4.91 -21.92 4.40
CA LYS A 173 -4.42 -23.10 3.70
C LYS A 173 -3.30 -22.74 2.72
N GLY A 174 -2.29 -23.60 2.60
CA GLY A 174 -1.14 -23.39 1.71
C GLY A 174 -1.55 -23.17 0.26
N SER A 175 -2.54 -23.91 -0.26
CA SER A 175 -3.05 -23.70 -1.62
C SER A 175 -3.60 -22.28 -1.83
N ASP A 176 -4.36 -21.72 -0.89
CA ASP A 176 -4.92 -20.38 -0.97
C ASP A 176 -3.83 -19.30 -0.87
N LEU A 177 -2.81 -19.56 -0.06
CA LEU A 177 -1.66 -18.66 0.10
C LEU A 177 -0.76 -18.67 -1.15
N ILE A 178 -0.55 -19.85 -1.77
CA ILE A 178 0.16 -19.98 -3.06
C ILE A 178 -0.59 -19.22 -4.17
N ASP A 179 -1.92 -19.32 -4.23
CA ASP A 179 -2.75 -18.58 -5.19
C ASP A 179 -2.58 -17.06 -5.04
N ALA A 180 -2.57 -16.54 -3.81
CA ALA A 180 -2.34 -15.13 -3.53
C ALA A 180 -0.94 -14.68 -3.97
N LEU A 181 0.10 -15.46 -3.64
CA LEU A 181 1.48 -15.18 -4.05
C LEU A 181 1.65 -15.25 -5.58
N ALA A 182 0.91 -16.11 -6.27
CA ALA A 182 0.88 -16.16 -7.73
C ALA A 182 0.26 -14.89 -8.33
N VAL A 183 -0.76 -14.31 -7.70
CA VAL A 183 -1.29 -12.99 -8.10
C VAL A 183 -0.24 -11.91 -7.90
N GLY A 184 0.41 -11.88 -6.74
CA GLY A 184 1.51 -10.95 -6.44
C GLY A 184 2.64 -11.05 -7.46
N ALA A 185 3.08 -12.28 -7.80
CA ALA A 185 4.14 -12.53 -8.78
C ALA A 185 3.81 -11.93 -10.15
N ARG A 186 2.60 -12.17 -10.67
CA ARG A 186 2.15 -11.60 -11.96
C ARG A 186 2.10 -10.07 -11.97
N LYS A 187 1.94 -9.45 -10.81
CA LYS A 187 1.96 -7.99 -10.64
C LYS A 187 3.38 -7.43 -10.46
N GLY A 188 4.40 -8.28 -10.46
CA GLY A 188 5.79 -7.90 -10.24
C GLY A 188 6.24 -7.93 -8.78
N GLY A 189 5.44 -8.55 -7.90
CA GLY A 189 5.75 -8.77 -6.49
C GLY A 189 4.83 -8.03 -5.51
N GLU A 190 4.83 -8.48 -4.27
CA GLU A 190 4.31 -7.81 -3.08
C GLU A 190 5.37 -7.88 -1.97
N GLY A 191 5.22 -7.13 -0.89
CA GLY A 191 6.10 -7.27 0.27
C GLY A 191 5.92 -8.65 0.90
N ILE A 192 6.99 -9.43 1.00
CA ILE A 192 7.01 -10.72 1.72
C ILE A 192 8.16 -10.72 2.72
N SER A 193 8.01 -11.45 3.84
CA SER A 193 9.02 -11.50 4.90
C SER A 193 10.33 -12.13 4.44
N ARG A 194 11.42 -11.80 5.13
CA ARG A 194 12.82 -12.18 4.78
C ARG A 194 13.07 -13.69 4.66
N ASN A 195 12.27 -14.50 5.35
CA ASN A 195 12.37 -15.94 5.32
C ASN A 195 11.67 -16.59 4.11
N VAL A 196 11.05 -15.79 3.24
CA VAL A 196 10.29 -16.26 2.07
C VAL A 196 11.04 -15.97 0.77
N ARG A 197 10.97 -16.92 -0.17
CA ARG A 197 11.38 -16.74 -1.57
C ARG A 197 10.28 -17.25 -2.49
N VAL A 198 9.86 -16.39 -3.41
CA VAL A 198 8.92 -16.74 -4.48
C VAL A 198 9.74 -16.92 -5.76
N VAL A 199 9.72 -18.13 -6.30
CA VAL A 199 10.42 -18.47 -7.55
C VAL A 199 9.44 -18.40 -8.69
N THR A 200 9.77 -17.60 -9.71
CA THR A 200 8.93 -17.38 -10.91
C THR A 200 9.64 -17.83 -12.17
N ASP A 201 8.88 -18.03 -13.23
CA ASP A 201 9.45 -18.06 -14.58
C ASP A 201 9.67 -16.60 -15.09
N LYS A 202 10.25 -16.51 -16.30
CA LYS A 202 10.54 -15.22 -16.95
C LYS A 202 9.29 -14.40 -17.31
N ASP A 203 8.13 -15.05 -17.37
CA ASP A 203 6.85 -14.41 -17.67
C ASP A 203 6.06 -14.02 -16.39
N GLY A 204 6.68 -14.21 -15.21
CA GLY A 204 6.10 -13.90 -13.91
C GLY A 204 5.15 -14.99 -13.37
N GLY A 205 5.09 -16.14 -14.00
CA GLY A 205 4.35 -17.30 -13.50
C GLY A 205 5.03 -17.90 -12.27
N LEU A 206 4.26 -18.14 -11.20
CA LEU A 206 4.79 -18.76 -9.99
C LEU A 206 5.18 -20.21 -10.25
N ARG A 207 6.38 -20.60 -9.83
CA ARG A 207 6.91 -21.96 -9.91
C ARG A 207 6.87 -22.66 -8.56
N ARG A 208 7.39 -22.02 -7.54
CA ARG A 208 7.38 -22.52 -6.16
C ARG A 208 7.54 -21.39 -5.16
N VAL A 209 7.13 -21.66 -3.93
CA VAL A 209 7.35 -20.80 -2.78
C VAL A 209 8.18 -21.57 -1.76
N VAL A 210 9.19 -20.91 -1.18
CA VAL A 210 10.07 -21.48 -0.16
C VAL A 210 9.97 -20.62 1.09
N ILE A 211 9.71 -21.24 2.24
CA ILE A 211 9.67 -20.61 3.56
C ILE A 211 10.73 -21.30 4.43
N ASP A 212 11.65 -20.54 5.01
CA ASP A 212 12.75 -21.04 5.85
C ASP A 212 13.58 -22.17 5.20
N GLY A 213 13.71 -22.13 3.86
CA GLY A 213 14.45 -23.11 3.07
C GLY A 213 13.65 -24.33 2.63
N GLU A 214 12.41 -24.50 3.07
CA GLU A 214 11.52 -25.59 2.70
C GLU A 214 10.46 -25.14 1.69
N GLU A 215 10.15 -26.01 0.73
CA GLU A 215 9.08 -25.74 -0.23
C GLU A 215 7.72 -25.80 0.46
N MET A 216 6.86 -24.87 0.12
CA MET A 216 5.55 -24.73 0.72
C MET A 216 4.62 -25.88 0.34
N ASP A 217 4.00 -26.50 1.33
CA ASP A 217 3.04 -27.59 1.15
C ASP A 217 1.61 -27.00 0.94
N PRO A 218 0.95 -27.21 -0.20
CA PRO A 218 -0.39 -26.70 -0.44
C PRO A 218 -1.46 -27.26 0.49
N GLU A 219 -1.22 -28.41 1.12
CA GLU A 219 -2.18 -29.06 2.02
C GLU A 219 -2.03 -28.64 3.49
N LYS A 220 -0.90 -28.06 3.87
CA LYS A 220 -0.64 -27.55 5.23
C LYS A 220 -1.34 -26.22 5.46
N ASN A 221 -1.72 -25.94 6.71
CA ASN A 221 -2.13 -24.60 7.13
C ASN A 221 -0.90 -23.80 7.61
N TYR A 222 -0.90 -22.52 7.29
CA TYR A 222 0.14 -21.55 7.65
C TYR A 222 -0.43 -20.41 8.47
N ILE A 223 0.36 -19.88 9.39
CA ILE A 223 0.05 -18.68 10.16
C ILE A 223 0.65 -17.47 9.44
N LEU A 224 -0.22 -16.68 8.84
CA LEU A 224 0.14 -15.49 8.05
C LEU A 224 0.00 -14.22 8.89
N ALA A 225 1.03 -13.41 8.89
CA ALA A 225 1.03 -12.03 9.37
C ALA A 225 0.71 -11.08 8.22
N THR A 226 -0.30 -10.23 8.36
CA THR A 226 -0.68 -9.28 7.31
C THR A 226 -1.51 -8.13 7.88
N ILE A 227 -2.22 -7.39 7.02
CA ILE A 227 -3.20 -6.38 7.40
C ILE A 227 -4.61 -6.81 6.99
N ASN A 228 -5.63 -6.28 7.68
CA ASN A 228 -7.04 -6.58 7.38
C ASN A 228 -7.37 -6.38 5.90
N TYR A 229 -6.90 -5.30 5.28
CA TYR A 229 -7.12 -5.01 3.85
C TYR A 229 -6.65 -6.15 2.93
N ALA A 230 -5.44 -6.69 3.14
CA ALA A 230 -4.95 -7.81 2.34
C ALA A 230 -5.68 -9.12 2.67
N ALA A 231 -5.94 -9.38 3.97
CA ALA A 231 -6.68 -10.56 4.42
C ALA A 231 -8.10 -10.63 3.85
N GLU A 232 -8.75 -9.49 3.59
CA GLU A 232 -10.06 -9.41 2.95
C GLU A 232 -10.04 -9.73 1.44
N GLY A 233 -8.86 -10.03 0.86
CA GLY A 233 -8.72 -10.43 -0.55
C GLY A 233 -8.61 -9.26 -1.52
N ASN A 234 -8.29 -8.07 -1.02
CA ASN A 234 -8.06 -6.90 -1.85
C ASN A 234 -6.76 -7.05 -2.68
N ASP A 235 -6.53 -6.13 -3.62
CA ASP A 235 -5.43 -6.20 -4.59
C ASP A 235 -5.44 -7.50 -5.43
N ASP A 236 -6.63 -8.02 -5.74
CA ASP A 236 -6.91 -9.26 -6.48
C ASP A 236 -6.42 -10.55 -5.79
N MET A 237 -5.91 -10.48 -4.56
CA MET A 237 -5.50 -11.64 -3.77
C MET A 237 -6.71 -12.30 -3.08
N VAL A 238 -7.77 -12.55 -3.84
CA VAL A 238 -9.09 -12.99 -3.33
C VAL A 238 -9.05 -14.30 -2.53
N SER A 239 -8.04 -15.13 -2.74
CA SER A 239 -7.84 -16.38 -1.98
C SER A 239 -7.49 -16.11 -0.51
N LEU A 240 -6.87 -14.97 -0.20
CA LEU A 240 -6.59 -14.59 1.19
C LEU A 240 -7.87 -14.45 2.03
N ALA A 241 -9.00 -14.11 1.43
CA ALA A 241 -10.27 -14.00 2.15
C ALA A 241 -10.81 -15.34 2.70
N ARG A 242 -10.19 -16.48 2.34
CA ARG A 242 -10.58 -17.81 2.85
C ARG A 242 -9.88 -18.20 4.15
N HIS A 243 -9.24 -17.25 4.80
CA HIS A 243 -8.53 -17.44 6.06
C HIS A 243 -9.47 -17.65 7.26
N ARG A 244 -8.91 -18.18 8.34
CA ARG A 244 -9.48 -18.12 9.70
C ARG A 244 -8.75 -17.01 10.47
N LEU A 245 -9.48 -15.96 10.86
CA LEU A 245 -8.92 -14.88 11.69
C LEU A 245 -8.56 -15.44 13.08
N ILE A 246 -7.34 -15.20 13.54
CA ILE A 246 -6.86 -15.55 14.88
C ILE A 246 -6.85 -14.31 15.78
N TRP A 247 -6.31 -13.21 15.27
CA TRP A 247 -6.15 -12.00 16.06
C TRP A 247 -6.14 -10.73 15.17
N THR A 248 -6.66 -9.65 15.72
CA THR A 248 -6.62 -8.30 15.11
C THR A 248 -6.05 -7.32 16.10
N ASP A 249 -5.17 -6.41 15.66
CA ASP A 249 -4.67 -5.32 16.49
C ASP A 249 -5.78 -4.31 16.82
N ASP A 250 -5.65 -3.65 17.95
CA ASP A 250 -6.54 -2.57 18.39
C ASP A 250 -6.03 -1.17 18.00
N VAL A 251 -4.84 -1.10 17.38
CA VAL A 251 -4.24 0.13 16.87
C VAL A 251 -3.93 0.05 15.38
N GLU A 252 -4.06 1.17 14.69
CA GLU A 252 -3.74 1.24 13.25
C GLU A 252 -2.26 0.96 12.97
N VAL A 253 -1.97 0.37 11.81
CA VAL A 253 -0.62 0.00 11.33
C VAL A 253 0.40 1.13 11.46
N ALA A 254 -0.02 2.38 11.27
CA ALA A 254 0.85 3.53 11.39
C ALA A 254 1.49 3.67 12.80
N ALA A 255 0.77 3.30 13.86
CA ALA A 255 1.26 3.47 15.23
C ALA A 255 2.41 2.50 15.60
N PRO A 256 2.31 1.17 15.42
CA PRO A 256 3.44 0.27 15.66
C PRO A 256 4.60 0.52 14.67
N THR A 257 4.30 0.88 13.43
CA THR A 257 5.31 1.24 12.45
C THR A 257 6.10 2.46 12.91
N LEU A 258 5.43 3.53 13.35
CA LEU A 258 6.07 4.73 13.88
C LEU A 258 6.95 4.40 15.10
N ARG A 259 6.46 3.57 16.05
CA ARG A 259 7.24 3.13 17.22
C ARG A 259 8.51 2.40 16.81
N TRP A 260 8.45 1.58 15.77
CA TRP A 260 9.64 0.90 15.26
C TRP A 260 10.69 1.90 14.76
N PHE A 261 10.32 2.90 13.96
CA PHE A 261 11.24 3.93 13.47
C PHE A 261 11.83 4.76 14.62
N VAL A 262 11.00 5.18 15.59
CA VAL A 262 11.48 5.87 16.80
C VAL A 262 12.54 5.02 17.51
N ARG A 263 12.29 3.72 17.65
CA ARG A 263 13.23 2.79 18.30
C ARG A 263 14.55 2.67 17.55
N GLN A 264 14.54 2.65 16.20
CA GLN A 264 15.78 2.68 15.40
C GLN A 264 16.60 3.94 15.71
N GLY A 265 15.95 5.09 15.74
CA GLY A 265 16.61 6.36 16.06
C GLY A 265 17.17 6.42 17.48
N GLU A 266 16.43 5.95 18.49
CA GLU A 266 16.89 5.86 19.88
C GLU A 266 18.14 4.96 20.05
N LEU A 267 18.21 3.89 19.25
CA LEU A 267 19.34 2.96 19.23
C LEU A 267 20.51 3.49 18.39
N GLY A 268 20.34 4.60 17.66
CA GLY A 268 21.34 5.13 16.71
C GLY A 268 21.56 4.20 15.51
N LEU A 269 20.62 3.31 15.21
CA LEU A 269 20.71 2.36 14.12
C LEU A 269 20.12 2.99 12.84
N PRO A 270 20.86 2.98 11.71
CA PRO A 270 20.30 3.44 10.45
C PRO A 270 19.24 2.44 9.94
N VAL A 271 18.20 2.97 9.31
CA VAL A 271 17.22 2.19 8.56
C VAL A 271 17.85 1.76 7.24
N ALA A 272 18.22 0.49 7.13
CA ALA A 272 18.94 -0.10 6.00
C ALA A 272 18.37 -1.48 5.66
N PRO A 273 17.14 -1.55 5.11
CA PRO A 273 16.53 -2.83 4.75
C PRO A 273 17.29 -3.54 3.63
N ASP A 274 17.19 -4.87 3.60
CA ASP A 274 17.78 -5.68 2.54
C ASP A 274 17.20 -5.28 1.16
N PRO A 275 18.05 -4.83 0.20
CA PRO A 275 17.58 -4.43 -1.12
C PRO A 275 17.34 -5.62 -2.07
N ASN A 276 17.75 -6.83 -1.70
CA ASN A 276 17.68 -7.98 -2.58
C ASN A 276 16.23 -8.40 -2.83
N PRO A 277 15.87 -8.70 -4.09
CA PRO A 277 14.53 -9.16 -4.40
C PRO A 277 14.25 -10.53 -3.78
N ARG A 278 13.03 -10.69 -3.28
CA ARG A 278 12.52 -11.95 -2.71
C ARG A 278 11.68 -12.75 -3.70
N TYR A 279 11.36 -12.13 -4.83
CA TYR A 279 10.85 -12.78 -6.03
C TYR A 279 12.03 -12.97 -6.98
N VAL A 280 12.35 -14.21 -7.31
CA VAL A 280 13.51 -14.56 -8.10
C VAL A 280 13.10 -15.36 -9.34
N VAL A 281 13.67 -15.00 -10.49
CA VAL A 281 13.39 -15.70 -11.74
C VAL A 281 14.26 -16.96 -11.81
N ASP A 282 13.63 -18.11 -12.04
CA ASP A 282 14.34 -19.35 -12.34
C ASP A 282 14.89 -19.29 -13.76
N THR A 283 16.22 -19.19 -13.86
CA THR A 283 16.94 -19.13 -15.14
C THR A 283 17.43 -20.49 -15.63
N SER A 284 17.08 -21.57 -14.93
CA SER A 284 17.55 -22.94 -15.22
C SER A 284 16.76 -23.66 -16.33
N LEU A 285 15.85 -22.94 -17.02
CA LEU A 285 15.04 -23.45 -18.15
C LEU A 285 15.30 -22.70 -19.45
#